data_6258dc46e43b1dba6fb292e4527907b6
#
_entry.id   6258dc46e43b1dba6fb292e4527907b6
#
_cell.length_a   1.000
_cell.length_b   1.000
_cell.length_c   1.000
_cell.angle_alpha   90.00
_cell.angle_beta   90.00
_cell.angle_gamma   90.00
#
_symmetry.space_group_name_H-M   'P 1'
#
loop_
_entity.id
_entity.type
_entity.pdbx_description
1 polymer ?
#
loop_
_entity_poly.entity_id
_entity_poly.type
_entity_poly.pdbx_seq_one_letter_code
_entity_poly.pdbx_strand_id
1 'polypeptide(L)'
;MVYSWFCVDHVGYESNPRNRELGFHKIFDRYVELKNSKKSSSDGIHFHYHPMPFSRSAHHCATKYFGSSDTLYQSLARKIIDRSWFPCAFRPGFNAIRPDSHWFLEQFIPFDFSNQAHISDTDLAPDLSSGRFGDWRRAQKNWQPYHPDHNDYQLQGNCKRLIMRCLNIGTRHRLLTQTDVDQAFLEAESKKPVVLSFTHHDFRDMRPDIELVRKMLINAKEKFPKVRFKYSEARNAVREALAINYEPAIKLNLNIRENKLFVDSSVPTFGPQPFLAIKTNN
;
A
#
# COMPACT_ATOMS: atom_id res chain seq x y z
N MET A 1 -9.05 5.73 -16.88
CA MET A 1 -8.78 5.64 -15.43
C MET A 1 -7.65 4.65 -15.26
N VAL A 2 -6.81 4.82 -14.27
CA VAL A 2 -5.67 3.94 -13.96
C VAL A 2 -5.89 3.40 -12.57
N TYR A 3 -5.67 2.11 -12.36
CA TYR A 3 -5.89 1.43 -11.09
C TYR A 3 -4.58 0.95 -10.47
N SER A 4 -4.60 0.87 -9.16
CA SER A 4 -3.58 0.24 -8.34
C SER A 4 -4.20 -0.96 -7.65
N TRP A 5 -3.91 -2.16 -8.14
CA TRP A 5 -4.44 -3.40 -7.63
C TRP A 5 -3.59 -3.87 -6.44
N PHE A 6 -4.03 -3.56 -5.24
CA PHE A 6 -3.43 -4.07 -4.02
C PHE A 6 -3.96 -5.48 -3.76
N CYS A 7 -3.33 -6.44 -4.40
CA CYS A 7 -3.75 -7.84 -4.35
C CYS A 7 -3.53 -8.42 -2.96
N VAL A 8 -4.62 -8.89 -2.35
CA VAL A 8 -4.56 -9.45 -1.02
C VAL A 8 -3.73 -10.74 -0.99
N ASP A 9 -2.86 -10.81 0.00
CA ASP A 9 -2.05 -11.98 0.28
C ASP A 9 -2.16 -12.31 1.76
N HIS A 10 -2.72 -13.43 2.05
CA HIS A 10 -2.76 -14.03 3.37
C HIS A 10 -2.97 -15.53 3.21
N VAL A 11 -2.42 -16.31 4.10
CA VAL A 11 -2.51 -17.76 4.09
C VAL A 11 -2.80 -18.27 5.51
N GLY A 12 -3.38 -19.46 5.62
CA GLY A 12 -3.54 -20.13 6.91
C GLY A 12 -4.75 -19.70 7.73
N TYR A 13 -5.68 -18.89 7.21
CA TYR A 13 -6.98 -18.69 7.83
C TYR A 13 -7.81 -19.97 7.81
N GLU A 14 -8.51 -20.27 8.90
CA GLU A 14 -9.37 -21.46 9.01
C GLU A 14 -10.57 -21.40 8.07
N SER A 15 -11.07 -20.19 7.82
CA SER A 15 -12.20 -19.98 6.94
C SER A 15 -11.89 -18.92 5.89
N ASN A 16 -12.47 -19.09 4.72
CA ASN A 16 -12.54 -18.06 3.71
C ASN A 16 -13.86 -17.28 3.88
N PRO A 17 -13.88 -16.17 4.66
CA PRO A 17 -15.13 -15.50 5.05
C PRO A 17 -15.89 -14.88 3.87
N ARG A 18 -15.34 -14.93 2.67
CA ARG A 18 -15.94 -14.39 1.46
C ARG A 18 -16.15 -15.42 0.37
N ASN A 19 -16.05 -16.71 0.68
CA ASN A 19 -16.21 -17.80 -0.29
C ASN A 19 -15.43 -17.58 -1.59
N ARG A 20 -14.21 -17.06 -1.51
CA ARG A 20 -13.37 -16.84 -2.69
C ARG A 20 -12.72 -18.16 -3.09
N GLU A 21 -13.23 -18.79 -4.11
CA GLU A 21 -12.68 -20.03 -4.67
C GLU A 21 -11.27 -19.85 -5.24
N LEU A 22 -10.93 -18.63 -5.61
CA LEU A 22 -9.70 -18.31 -6.32
C LEU A 22 -8.51 -18.24 -5.38
N GLY A 23 -8.12 -18.80 -4.46
CA GLY A 23 -6.91 -18.66 -3.63
C GLY A 23 -6.05 -17.41 -3.94
N PHE A 24 -5.26 -16.94 -2.98
CA PHE A 24 -4.60 -15.61 -3.08
C PHE A 24 -3.60 -15.51 -4.24
N HIS A 25 -2.88 -16.58 -4.55
CA HIS A 25 -2.02 -16.63 -5.74
C HIS A 25 -2.83 -16.49 -7.04
N LYS A 26 -4.01 -17.10 -7.14
CA LYS A 26 -4.89 -16.98 -8.31
C LYS A 26 -5.48 -15.57 -8.46
N ILE A 27 -5.75 -14.87 -7.35
CA ILE A 27 -6.15 -13.46 -7.38
C ILE A 27 -5.02 -12.62 -7.98
N PHE A 28 -3.80 -12.80 -7.50
CA PHE A 28 -2.62 -12.10 -8.04
C PHE A 28 -2.45 -12.39 -9.54
N ASP A 29 -2.45 -13.65 -9.93
CA ASP A 29 -2.27 -14.07 -11.33
C ASP A 29 -3.36 -13.46 -12.22
N ARG A 30 -4.62 -13.45 -11.76
CA ARG A 30 -5.74 -12.83 -12.47
C ARG A 30 -5.54 -11.34 -12.72
N TYR A 31 -5.07 -10.60 -11.73
CA TYR A 31 -4.81 -9.16 -11.91
C TYR A 31 -3.57 -8.89 -12.77
N VAL A 32 -2.59 -9.75 -12.75
CA VAL A 32 -1.45 -9.69 -13.68
C VAL A 32 -1.94 -9.90 -15.13
N GLU A 33 -2.80 -10.87 -15.38
CA GLU A 33 -3.42 -11.08 -16.69
C GLU A 33 -4.22 -9.84 -17.14
N LEU A 34 -5.06 -9.29 -16.28
CA LEU A 34 -5.84 -8.09 -16.58
C LEU A 34 -4.94 -6.89 -16.91
N LYS A 35 -3.88 -6.68 -16.13
CA LYS A 35 -2.91 -5.61 -16.38
C LYS A 35 -2.22 -5.79 -17.73
N ASN A 36 -1.86 -7.02 -18.09
CA ASN A 36 -1.19 -7.33 -19.35
C ASN A 36 -2.13 -7.22 -20.56
N SER A 37 -3.44 -7.11 -20.33
CA SER A 37 -4.39 -6.80 -21.39
C SER A 37 -4.19 -5.35 -21.88
N LYS A 38 -4.45 -5.12 -23.17
CA LYS A 38 -4.32 -3.76 -23.77
C LYS A 38 -5.15 -2.69 -23.05
N LYS A 39 -6.22 -3.07 -22.35
CA LYS A 39 -7.13 -2.15 -21.66
C LYS A 39 -6.62 -1.68 -20.29
N SER A 40 -5.71 -2.43 -19.68
CA SER A 40 -5.23 -2.20 -18.30
C SER A 40 -3.71 -2.09 -18.20
N SER A 41 -3.01 -1.83 -19.30
CA SER A 41 -1.55 -1.80 -19.35
C SER A 41 -0.89 -0.73 -18.46
N SER A 42 -1.64 0.33 -18.13
CA SER A 42 -1.19 1.41 -17.23
C SER A 42 -1.44 1.14 -15.75
N ASP A 43 -2.13 0.05 -15.41
CA ASP A 43 -2.44 -0.30 -14.03
C ASP A 43 -1.19 -0.83 -13.31
N GLY A 44 -1.15 -0.63 -11.98
CA GLY A 44 -0.12 -1.19 -11.10
C GLY A 44 -0.61 -2.42 -10.33
N ILE A 45 0.31 -3.35 -10.05
CA ILE A 45 0.08 -4.46 -9.12
C ILE A 45 0.90 -4.22 -7.87
N HIS A 46 0.26 -4.27 -6.71
CA HIS A 46 0.84 -3.93 -5.42
C HIS A 46 0.45 -4.93 -4.35
N PHE A 47 1.06 -4.81 -3.18
CA PHE A 47 0.95 -5.77 -2.11
C PHE A 47 -0.08 -5.33 -1.06
N HIS A 48 -0.99 -6.23 -0.73
CA HIS A 48 -1.94 -6.09 0.35
C HIS A 48 -1.86 -7.32 1.25
N TYR A 49 -1.58 -7.13 2.53
CA TYR A 49 -1.36 -8.23 3.45
C TYR A 49 -2.21 -8.09 4.71
N HIS A 50 -2.82 -9.20 5.10
CA HIS A 50 -3.51 -9.35 6.37
C HIS A 50 -2.68 -10.26 7.28
N PRO A 51 -2.04 -9.74 8.33
CA PRO A 51 -1.33 -10.57 9.31
C PRO A 51 -2.30 -11.59 9.93
N MET A 52 -1.87 -12.85 10.06
CA MET A 52 -2.66 -13.88 10.69
C MET A 52 -2.74 -13.65 12.19
N PRO A 53 -3.90 -13.40 12.80
CA PRO A 53 -4.03 -13.31 14.24
C PRO A 53 -3.94 -14.68 14.90
N PHE A 54 -3.68 -14.74 16.21
CA PHE A 54 -3.63 -15.99 16.96
C PHE A 54 -4.96 -16.76 16.90
N SER A 55 -6.07 -16.04 16.87
CA SER A 55 -7.42 -16.61 16.73
C SER A 55 -7.72 -17.17 15.35
N ARG A 56 -6.84 -16.96 14.36
CA ARG A 56 -7.06 -17.25 12.93
C ARG A 56 -8.33 -16.64 12.34
N SER A 57 -8.89 -15.65 13.01
CA SER A 57 -10.05 -14.91 12.54
C SER A 57 -9.63 -13.74 11.66
N ALA A 58 -10.15 -13.65 10.45
CA ALA A 58 -9.88 -12.56 9.52
C ALA A 58 -10.27 -11.17 10.06
N HIS A 59 -11.07 -11.11 11.13
CA HIS A 59 -11.51 -9.87 11.74
C HIS A 59 -10.56 -9.29 12.81
N HIS A 60 -9.50 -10.00 13.16
CA HIS A 60 -8.57 -9.62 14.23
C HIS A 60 -7.14 -9.33 13.71
N CYS A 61 -6.99 -8.95 12.46
CA CYS A 61 -5.68 -8.78 11.83
C CYS A 61 -4.78 -7.76 12.53
N ALA A 62 -5.33 -6.74 13.18
CA ALA A 62 -4.55 -5.74 13.88
C ALA A 62 -3.91 -6.23 15.19
N THR A 63 -4.29 -7.40 15.70
CA THR A 63 -3.82 -7.95 16.98
C THR A 63 -2.57 -8.82 16.86
N LYS A 64 -2.16 -9.20 15.64
CA LYS A 64 -0.99 -10.05 15.38
C LYS A 64 0.24 -9.22 15.03
N TYR A 65 1.40 -9.66 15.48
CA TYR A 65 2.67 -9.13 15.01
C TYR A 65 2.85 -9.41 13.52
N PHE A 66 3.23 -8.39 12.79
CA PHE A 66 3.38 -8.45 11.35
C PHE A 66 4.64 -9.21 10.95
N GLY A 67 5.77 -8.81 11.51
CA GLY A 67 7.09 -9.31 11.13
C GLY A 67 7.45 -10.69 11.67
N SER A 68 6.74 -11.19 12.70
CA SER A 68 6.95 -12.54 13.25
C SER A 68 6.16 -13.63 12.51
N SER A 69 5.58 -13.30 11.38
CA SER A 69 4.73 -14.21 10.62
C SER A 69 5.53 -14.92 9.54
N ASP A 70 5.84 -16.17 9.71
CA ASP A 70 6.41 -17.03 8.66
C ASP A 70 5.59 -16.93 7.35
N THR A 71 4.29 -16.72 7.47
CA THR A 71 3.40 -16.56 6.32
C THR A 71 3.71 -15.35 5.47
N LEU A 72 4.15 -14.22 6.06
CA LEU A 72 4.58 -13.03 5.31
C LEU A 72 5.80 -13.35 4.45
N TYR A 73 6.83 -13.92 5.08
CA TYR A 73 8.08 -14.25 4.39
C TYR A 73 7.85 -15.31 3.31
N GLN A 74 7.05 -16.34 3.60
CA GLN A 74 6.69 -17.36 2.62
C GLN A 74 5.91 -16.78 1.43
N SER A 75 4.95 -15.90 1.68
CA SER A 75 4.17 -15.26 0.62
C SER A 75 5.06 -14.45 -0.33
N LEU A 76 5.98 -13.66 0.23
CA LEU A 76 6.92 -12.86 -0.57
C LEU A 76 7.95 -13.75 -1.30
N ALA A 77 8.49 -14.75 -0.62
CA ALA A 77 9.44 -15.70 -1.23
C ALA A 77 8.81 -16.43 -2.44
N ARG A 78 7.58 -16.91 -2.31
CA ARG A 78 6.85 -17.55 -3.43
C ARG A 78 6.59 -16.59 -4.58
N LYS A 79 6.30 -15.31 -4.31
CA LYS A 79 6.12 -14.32 -5.38
C LYS A 79 7.42 -14.05 -6.13
N ILE A 80 8.56 -14.04 -5.45
CA ILE A 80 9.86 -13.94 -6.10
C ILE A 80 10.13 -15.20 -6.94
N ILE A 81 10.05 -16.38 -6.31
CA ILE A 81 10.45 -17.65 -6.93
C ILE A 81 9.53 -18.04 -8.09
N ASP A 82 8.21 -17.92 -7.89
CA ASP A 82 7.23 -18.44 -8.85
C ASP A 82 6.80 -17.38 -9.87
N ARG A 83 7.01 -16.08 -9.60
CA ARG A 83 6.45 -14.98 -10.42
C ARG A 83 7.43 -13.86 -10.74
N SER A 84 8.69 -13.97 -10.30
CA SER A 84 9.72 -12.93 -10.49
C SER A 84 9.23 -11.53 -10.10
N TRP A 85 8.48 -11.45 -9.00
CA TRP A 85 7.84 -10.22 -8.56
C TRP A 85 8.10 -9.92 -7.08
N PHE A 86 8.38 -8.65 -6.78
CA PHE A 86 8.49 -8.12 -5.41
C PHE A 86 7.78 -6.76 -5.32
N PRO A 87 7.07 -6.45 -4.23
CA PRO A 87 6.32 -5.22 -4.11
C PRO A 87 7.21 -3.99 -3.88
N CYS A 88 6.80 -2.85 -4.46
CA CYS A 88 7.32 -1.53 -4.11
C CYS A 88 6.27 -0.65 -3.42
N ALA A 89 5.00 -1.02 -3.46
CA ALA A 89 3.93 -0.33 -2.75
C ALA A 89 3.08 -1.32 -1.96
N PHE A 90 2.62 -0.86 -0.80
CA PHE A 90 1.95 -1.67 0.20
C PHE A 90 0.71 -0.98 0.75
N ARG A 91 -0.26 -1.79 1.12
CA ARG A 91 -1.42 -1.40 1.93
C ARG A 91 -1.78 -2.54 2.89
N PRO A 92 -1.86 -2.30 4.22
CA PRO A 92 -2.15 -3.35 5.18
C PRO A 92 -3.65 -3.66 5.24
N GLY A 93 -3.97 -4.87 5.69
CA GLY A 93 -5.32 -5.21 6.12
C GLY A 93 -5.78 -4.30 7.26
N PHE A 94 -7.00 -3.82 7.21
CA PHE A 94 -7.59 -2.90 8.20
C PHE A 94 -6.74 -1.64 8.46
N ASN A 95 -5.86 -1.29 7.54
CA ASN A 95 -4.91 -0.17 7.68
C ASN A 95 -4.06 -0.25 8.97
N ALA A 96 -3.83 -1.47 9.44
CA ALA A 96 -3.12 -1.74 10.68
C ALA A 96 -1.61 -1.70 10.45
N ILE A 97 -0.98 -0.59 10.79
CA ILE A 97 0.47 -0.49 10.97
C ILE A 97 0.78 -0.62 12.46
N ARG A 98 1.85 -1.34 12.75
CA ARG A 98 2.37 -1.60 14.09
C ARG A 98 3.87 -1.38 14.08
N PRO A 99 4.54 -1.26 15.23
CA PRO A 99 5.99 -1.07 15.27
C PRO A 99 6.77 -2.12 14.45
N ASP A 100 6.40 -3.40 14.55
CA ASP A 100 7.06 -4.47 13.82
C ASP A 100 6.81 -4.43 12.30
N SER A 101 5.61 -4.08 11.85
CA SER A 101 5.32 -3.89 10.42
C SER A 101 6.02 -2.64 9.89
N HIS A 102 6.11 -1.58 10.68
CA HIS A 102 6.84 -0.38 10.35
C HIS A 102 8.30 -0.70 10.05
N TRP A 103 8.98 -1.46 10.91
CA TRP A 103 10.37 -1.85 10.72
C TRP A 103 10.58 -2.79 9.54
N PHE A 104 9.68 -3.71 9.30
CA PHE A 104 9.72 -4.57 8.12
C PHE A 104 9.61 -3.76 6.81
N LEU A 105 8.63 -2.87 6.73
CA LEU A 105 8.38 -2.05 5.55
C LEU A 105 9.57 -1.10 5.28
N GLU A 106 10.17 -0.53 6.32
CA GLU A 106 11.35 0.34 6.21
C GLU A 106 12.55 -0.37 5.57
N GLN A 107 12.63 -1.68 5.70
CA GLN A 107 13.71 -2.46 5.09
C GLN A 107 13.46 -2.78 3.61
N PHE A 108 12.20 -2.97 3.20
CA PHE A 108 11.93 -3.63 1.92
C PHE A 108 10.96 -2.89 1.00
N ILE A 109 10.03 -2.08 1.52
CA ILE A 109 8.93 -1.52 0.72
C ILE A 109 8.84 0.00 0.88
N PRO A 110 9.19 0.77 -0.16
CA PRO A 110 9.33 2.22 -0.05
C PRO A 110 8.03 3.00 0.02
N PHE A 111 6.92 2.50 -0.52
CA PHE A 111 5.68 3.27 -0.64
C PHE A 111 4.53 2.61 0.13
N ASP A 112 3.99 3.32 1.12
CA ASP A 112 3.01 2.82 2.06
C ASP A 112 1.72 3.66 2.00
N PHE A 113 0.63 3.06 1.53
CA PHE A 113 -0.69 3.69 1.38
C PHE A 113 -1.61 3.36 2.56
N SER A 114 -1.10 3.36 3.77
CA SER A 114 -1.84 2.94 4.97
C SER A 114 -2.44 4.07 5.79
N ASN A 115 -1.98 5.33 5.64
CA ASN A 115 -2.49 6.43 6.45
C ASN A 115 -3.96 6.69 6.16
N GLN A 116 -4.80 6.46 7.16
CA GLN A 116 -6.23 6.75 7.13
C GLN A 116 -6.64 7.84 8.12
N ALA A 117 -5.75 8.76 8.46
CA ALA A 117 -6.09 9.89 9.31
C ALA A 117 -7.30 10.65 8.74
N HIS A 118 -8.31 10.81 9.57
CA HIS A 118 -9.57 11.43 9.19
C HIS A 118 -10.04 12.43 10.26
N ILE A 119 -10.83 13.41 9.85
CA ILE A 119 -11.32 14.45 10.76
C ILE A 119 -12.28 13.88 11.82
N SER A 120 -12.96 12.78 11.52
CA SER A 120 -13.87 12.10 12.45
C SER A 120 -13.18 11.19 13.46
N ASP A 121 -11.85 11.02 13.40
CA ASP A 121 -11.13 10.17 14.32
C ASP A 121 -11.15 10.76 15.73
N THR A 122 -11.63 9.99 16.69
CA THR A 122 -11.68 10.33 18.10
C THR A 122 -11.11 9.20 18.96
N ASP A 123 -10.75 9.47 20.19
CA ASP A 123 -10.24 8.47 21.14
C ASP A 123 -11.28 7.42 21.50
N LEU A 124 -12.56 7.71 21.29
CA LEU A 124 -13.69 6.83 21.57
C LEU A 124 -14.13 6.03 20.33
N ALA A 125 -13.40 6.10 19.21
CA ALA A 125 -13.77 5.36 18.02
C ALA A 125 -13.84 3.85 18.30
N PRO A 126 -15.00 3.20 18.10
CA PRO A 126 -15.19 1.78 18.42
C PRO A 126 -14.18 0.85 17.70
N ASP A 127 -13.78 1.23 16.52
CA ASP A 127 -12.83 0.46 15.71
C ASP A 127 -11.44 0.41 16.33
N LEU A 128 -11.03 1.47 17.03
CA LEU A 128 -9.76 1.52 17.75
C LEU A 128 -9.84 0.72 19.05
N SER A 129 -10.92 0.87 19.80
CA SER A 129 -11.11 0.17 21.07
C SER A 129 -11.18 -1.34 20.92
N SER A 130 -11.68 -1.83 19.77
CA SER A 130 -11.71 -3.27 19.46
C SER A 130 -10.37 -3.84 18.96
N GLY A 131 -9.37 -2.99 18.72
CA GLY A 131 -8.08 -3.41 18.17
C GLY A 131 -8.14 -3.93 16.73
N ARG A 132 -9.24 -3.68 16.02
CA ARG A 132 -9.46 -4.20 14.67
C ARG A 132 -8.78 -3.39 13.59
N PHE A 133 -8.75 -2.07 13.73
CA PHE A 133 -8.19 -1.15 12.74
C PHE A 133 -6.90 -0.49 13.24
N GLY A 134 -6.08 -0.04 12.29
CA GLY A 134 -4.89 0.74 12.59
C GLY A 134 -5.24 2.10 13.18
N ASP A 135 -4.40 2.56 14.12
CA ASP A 135 -4.51 3.90 14.72
C ASP A 135 -3.79 4.93 13.85
N TRP A 136 -4.54 5.92 13.38
CA TRP A 136 -4.04 7.02 12.56
C TRP A 136 -4.43 8.40 13.11
N ARG A 137 -4.89 8.48 14.37
CA ARG A 137 -5.41 9.72 14.98
C ARG A 137 -4.42 10.86 15.00
N ARG A 138 -3.13 10.54 15.15
CA ARG A 138 -2.03 11.52 15.24
C ARG A 138 -1.32 11.77 13.91
N ALA A 139 -1.63 10.98 12.88
CA ALA A 139 -1.00 11.12 11.58
C ALA A 139 -1.51 12.37 10.84
N GLN A 140 -0.71 12.80 9.88
CA GLN A 140 -1.03 13.94 9.04
C GLN A 140 -2.33 13.71 8.25
N LYS A 141 -3.19 14.73 8.21
CA LYS A 141 -4.45 14.72 7.45
C LYS A 141 -4.33 15.42 6.10
N ASN A 142 -3.15 15.95 5.76
CA ASN A 142 -2.85 16.49 4.44
C ASN A 142 -2.58 15.36 3.42
N TRP A 143 -2.43 15.72 2.15
CA TRP A 143 -2.22 14.79 1.05
C TRP A 143 -0.76 14.70 0.59
N GLN A 144 0.15 15.26 1.39
CA GLN A 144 1.58 15.21 1.12
C GLN A 144 2.14 13.88 1.62
N PRO A 145 2.91 13.14 0.81
CA PRO A 145 3.70 12.01 1.29
C PRO A 145 4.66 12.45 2.39
N TYR A 146 4.85 11.65 3.41
CA TYR A 146 5.81 11.95 4.48
C TYR A 146 6.67 10.75 4.84
N HIS A 147 7.89 11.04 5.25
CA HIS A 147 8.79 10.07 5.86
C HIS A 147 8.40 9.90 7.33
N PRO A 148 8.10 8.68 7.80
CA PRO A 148 7.74 8.48 9.20
C PRO A 148 8.94 8.58 10.14
N ASP A 149 8.65 8.81 11.40
CA ASP A 149 9.62 8.66 12.49
C ASP A 149 9.87 7.18 12.77
N HIS A 150 11.08 6.86 13.19
CA HIS A 150 11.50 5.49 13.47
C HIS A 150 10.67 4.80 14.56
N ASN A 151 10.29 5.53 15.58
CA ASN A 151 9.56 5.00 16.74
C ASN A 151 8.05 5.15 16.60
N ASP A 152 7.60 6.08 15.76
CA ASP A 152 6.19 6.40 15.59
C ASP A 152 5.83 6.69 14.13
N TYR A 153 5.26 5.71 13.47
CA TYR A 153 4.86 5.82 12.07
C TYR A 153 3.84 6.93 11.77
N GLN A 154 3.16 7.46 12.79
CA GLN A 154 2.19 8.55 12.62
C GLN A 154 2.87 9.92 12.56
N LEU A 155 4.09 10.05 13.06
CA LEU A 155 4.84 11.29 13.06
C LEU A 155 5.78 11.38 11.85
N GLN A 156 6.05 12.61 11.43
CA GLN A 156 7.08 12.87 10.43
C GLN A 156 8.47 12.70 11.06
N GLY A 157 9.37 12.05 10.32
CA GLY A 157 10.74 11.78 10.75
C GLY A 157 11.69 11.54 9.57
N ASN A 158 12.66 10.66 9.77
CA ASN A 158 13.78 10.45 8.85
C ASN A 158 13.88 9.03 8.27
N CYS A 159 12.85 8.21 8.40
CA CYS A 159 12.80 6.93 7.72
C CYS A 159 12.83 7.11 6.20
N LYS A 160 13.30 6.11 5.47
CA LYS A 160 13.36 6.17 3.99
C LYS A 160 12.00 5.94 3.33
N ARG A 161 11.14 5.15 3.97
CA ARG A 161 9.79 4.88 3.50
C ARG A 161 8.95 6.16 3.42
N LEU A 162 8.03 6.19 2.49
CA LEU A 162 7.03 7.25 2.36
C LEU A 162 5.66 6.71 2.70
N ILE A 163 4.93 7.42 3.55
CA ILE A 163 3.53 7.12 3.88
C ILE A 163 2.62 8.11 3.17
N MET A 164 1.61 7.58 2.47
CA MET A 164 0.56 8.33 1.79
C MET A 164 -0.76 8.17 2.52
N ARG A 165 -1.51 9.27 2.61
CA ARG A 165 -2.91 9.22 3.05
C ARG A 165 -3.75 8.55 1.98
N CYS A 166 -4.63 7.60 2.39
CA CYS A 166 -5.50 6.86 1.48
C CYS A 166 -6.85 6.59 2.15
N LEU A 167 -7.89 7.32 1.76
CA LEU A 167 -9.24 7.20 2.32
C LEU A 167 -10.09 6.19 1.57
N ASN A 168 -11.15 5.70 2.21
CA ASN A 168 -12.10 4.79 1.56
C ASN A 168 -13.11 5.57 0.69
N ILE A 169 -13.66 4.91 -0.33
CA ILE A 169 -14.79 5.41 -1.09
C ILE A 169 -15.94 4.39 -1.05
N GLY A 170 -17.15 4.89 -1.00
CA GLY A 170 -18.38 4.11 -1.14
C GLY A 170 -18.74 3.19 0.02
N THR A 171 -17.80 2.67 0.75
CA THR A 171 -18.04 1.78 1.89
C THR A 171 -16.98 1.94 2.97
N ARG A 172 -17.31 1.49 4.16
CA ARG A 172 -16.46 1.45 5.35
C ARG A 172 -16.34 2.81 6.04
N HIS A 173 -15.33 2.93 6.93
CA HIS A 173 -15.07 4.14 7.70
C HIS A 173 -14.15 5.09 6.92
N ARG A 174 -14.05 6.33 7.38
CA ARG A 174 -13.08 7.30 6.87
C ARG A 174 -13.24 7.50 5.36
N LEU A 175 -14.47 7.86 4.99
CA LEU A 175 -14.83 8.06 3.59
C LEU A 175 -14.26 9.37 3.07
N LEU A 176 -13.74 9.31 1.84
CA LEU A 176 -13.35 10.49 1.08
C LEU A 176 -14.56 11.41 0.89
N THR A 177 -14.40 12.68 1.21
CA THR A 177 -15.42 13.72 1.06
C THR A 177 -14.99 14.77 0.03
N GLN A 178 -15.92 15.64 -0.38
CA GLN A 178 -15.60 16.80 -1.22
C GLN A 178 -14.55 17.69 -0.55
N THR A 179 -14.65 17.89 0.77
CA THR A 179 -13.70 18.69 1.54
C THR A 179 -12.29 18.13 1.47
N ASP A 180 -12.14 16.79 1.50
CA ASP A 180 -10.83 16.15 1.36
C ASP A 180 -10.23 16.37 -0.02
N VAL A 181 -11.05 16.33 -1.07
CA VAL A 181 -10.60 16.59 -2.45
C VAL A 181 -10.25 18.07 -2.62
N ASP A 182 -11.08 18.97 -2.13
CA ASP A 182 -10.80 20.41 -2.16
C ASP A 182 -9.49 20.75 -1.43
N GLN A 183 -9.22 20.12 -0.29
CA GLN A 183 -7.97 20.26 0.44
C GLN A 183 -6.76 19.81 -0.39
N ALA A 184 -6.87 18.68 -1.10
CA ALA A 184 -5.80 18.22 -1.99
C ALA A 184 -5.50 19.23 -3.10
N PHE A 185 -6.55 19.83 -3.68
CA PHE A 185 -6.39 20.86 -4.71
C PHE A 185 -5.78 22.16 -4.16
N LEU A 186 -6.18 22.58 -2.97
CA LEU A 186 -5.61 23.76 -2.29
C LEU A 186 -4.10 23.55 -2.00
N GLU A 187 -3.73 22.37 -1.55
CA GLU A 187 -2.32 22.00 -1.32
C GLU A 187 -1.53 22.01 -2.63
N ALA A 188 -2.09 21.46 -3.72
CA ALA A 188 -1.46 21.48 -5.03
C ALA A 188 -1.32 22.90 -5.61
N GLU A 189 -2.32 23.75 -5.42
CA GLU A 189 -2.25 25.18 -5.82
C GLU A 189 -1.13 25.90 -5.07
N SER A 190 -0.89 25.53 -3.82
CA SER A 190 0.23 25.99 -3.00
C SER A 190 1.57 25.35 -3.35
N LYS A 191 1.66 24.62 -4.48
CA LYS A 191 2.86 23.94 -4.99
C LYS A 191 3.41 22.86 -4.04
N LYS A 192 2.57 22.26 -3.23
CA LYS A 192 2.93 21.10 -2.42
C LYS A 192 2.86 19.83 -3.26
N PRO A 193 3.72 18.83 -3.00
CA PRO A 193 3.60 17.52 -3.63
C PRO A 193 2.37 16.80 -3.10
N VAL A 194 1.39 16.52 -3.95
CA VAL A 194 0.11 15.93 -3.54
C VAL A 194 -0.10 14.57 -4.21
N VAL A 195 -0.43 13.57 -3.39
CA VAL A 195 -0.91 12.27 -3.83
C VAL A 195 -2.30 12.04 -3.24
N LEU A 196 -3.33 12.45 -3.99
CA LEU A 196 -4.72 12.18 -3.61
C LEU A 196 -5.03 10.71 -3.90
N SER A 197 -4.99 9.88 -2.87
CA SER A 197 -5.27 8.46 -3.00
C SER A 197 -6.52 8.02 -2.25
N PHE A 198 -7.26 7.13 -2.88
CA PHE A 198 -8.49 6.57 -2.34
C PHE A 198 -8.60 5.10 -2.73
N THR A 199 -9.34 4.35 -1.92
CA THR A 199 -9.40 2.89 -2.05
C THR A 199 -10.82 2.37 -2.04
N HIS A 200 -10.99 1.28 -2.75
CA HIS A 200 -12.24 0.55 -2.87
C HIS A 200 -11.97 -0.97 -2.82
N HIS A 201 -13.02 -1.75 -2.74
CA HIS A 201 -12.96 -3.21 -2.83
C HIS A 201 -13.71 -3.70 -4.06
N ASP A 202 -13.15 -4.65 -4.77
CA ASP A 202 -13.64 -5.18 -6.04
C ASP A 202 -14.80 -6.19 -5.93
N PHE A 203 -15.30 -6.44 -4.73
CA PHE A 203 -16.39 -7.41 -4.51
C PHE A 203 -17.79 -6.87 -4.85
N ARG A 204 -17.88 -5.62 -5.28
CA ARG A 204 -19.12 -4.96 -5.68
C ARG A 204 -18.93 -4.10 -6.93
N ASP A 205 -20.00 -3.61 -7.51
CA ASP A 205 -19.94 -2.66 -8.62
C ASP A 205 -19.25 -1.36 -8.18
N MET A 206 -18.11 -1.06 -8.80
CA MET A 206 -17.33 0.14 -8.52
C MET A 206 -17.76 1.38 -9.32
N ARG A 207 -18.59 1.22 -10.32
CA ARG A 207 -19.00 2.33 -11.22
C ARG A 207 -19.60 3.52 -10.48
N PRO A 208 -20.55 3.35 -9.53
CA PRO A 208 -21.09 4.47 -8.79
C PRO A 208 -20.04 5.26 -8.00
N ASP A 209 -19.08 4.56 -7.40
CA ASP A 209 -18.03 5.21 -6.62
C ASP A 209 -17.00 5.92 -7.51
N ILE A 210 -16.74 5.39 -8.69
CA ILE A 210 -15.91 6.04 -9.71
C ILE A 210 -16.55 7.36 -10.16
N GLU A 211 -17.85 7.35 -10.43
CA GLU A 211 -18.58 8.56 -10.83
C GLU A 211 -18.65 9.59 -9.70
N LEU A 212 -18.81 9.14 -8.45
CA LEU A 212 -18.73 10.02 -7.28
C LEU A 212 -17.38 10.75 -7.20
N VAL A 213 -16.26 10.03 -7.33
CA VAL A 213 -14.94 10.65 -7.32
C VAL A 213 -14.74 11.59 -8.51
N ARG A 214 -15.18 11.20 -9.70
CA ARG A 214 -15.13 12.09 -10.88
C ARG A 214 -15.86 13.40 -10.63
N LYS A 215 -17.07 13.33 -10.05
CA LYS A 215 -17.83 14.53 -9.68
C LYS A 215 -17.09 15.40 -8.68
N MET A 216 -16.51 14.80 -7.64
CA MET A 216 -15.70 15.54 -6.65
C MET A 216 -14.50 16.23 -7.31
N LEU A 217 -13.81 15.57 -8.23
CA LEU A 217 -12.68 16.14 -8.95
C LEU A 217 -13.09 17.28 -9.88
N ILE A 218 -14.23 17.16 -10.55
CA ILE A 218 -14.79 18.24 -11.40
C ILE A 218 -15.10 19.46 -10.53
N ASN A 219 -15.83 19.27 -9.43
CA ASN A 219 -16.19 20.36 -8.51
C ASN A 219 -14.93 21.05 -7.93
N ALA A 220 -13.91 20.28 -7.57
CA ALA A 220 -12.66 20.86 -7.12
C ALA A 220 -11.92 21.62 -8.24
N LYS A 221 -11.95 21.10 -9.47
CA LYS A 221 -11.33 21.77 -10.62
C LYS A 221 -11.98 23.11 -10.95
N GLU A 222 -13.28 23.24 -10.74
CA GLU A 222 -14.01 24.52 -10.88
C GLU A 222 -13.53 25.55 -9.85
N LYS A 223 -13.30 25.13 -8.61
CA LYS A 223 -12.79 26.00 -7.52
C LYS A 223 -11.32 26.35 -7.72
N PHE A 224 -10.51 25.44 -8.25
CA PHE A 224 -9.06 25.54 -8.41
C PHE A 224 -8.64 25.36 -9.89
N PRO A 225 -9.00 26.28 -10.78
CA PRO A 225 -8.86 26.08 -12.22
C PRO A 225 -7.40 25.97 -12.71
N LYS A 226 -6.45 26.45 -11.94
CA LYS A 226 -5.02 26.38 -12.27
C LYS A 226 -4.38 25.03 -11.92
N VAL A 227 -4.99 24.26 -11.01
CA VAL A 227 -4.45 22.94 -10.59
C VAL A 227 -4.60 21.94 -11.72
N ARG A 228 -3.51 21.26 -12.04
CA ARG A 228 -3.50 20.12 -12.98
C ARG A 228 -3.37 18.83 -12.19
N PHE A 229 -4.11 17.81 -12.58
CA PHE A 229 -3.99 16.47 -12.01
C PHE A 229 -4.00 15.42 -13.12
N LYS A 230 -3.49 14.24 -12.81
CA LYS A 230 -3.59 13.07 -13.68
C LYS A 230 -3.89 11.82 -12.87
N TYR A 231 -4.51 10.85 -13.49
CA TYR A 231 -4.64 9.51 -12.93
C TYR A 231 -3.33 8.74 -13.11
N SER A 232 -2.86 8.14 -12.06
CA SER A 232 -1.62 7.37 -12.05
C SER A 232 -1.76 6.15 -11.14
N GLU A 233 -1.00 5.11 -11.42
CA GLU A 233 -0.87 4.00 -10.48
C GLU A 233 0.04 4.40 -9.30
N ALA A 234 -0.06 3.69 -8.18
CA ALA A 234 0.49 4.10 -6.89
C ALA A 234 1.98 4.46 -6.91
N ARG A 235 2.82 3.62 -7.52
CA ARG A 235 4.26 3.87 -7.59
C ARG A 235 4.58 5.13 -8.39
N ASN A 236 3.97 5.25 -9.57
CA ASN A 236 4.23 6.39 -10.46
C ASN A 236 3.65 7.68 -9.88
N ALA A 237 2.50 7.62 -9.19
CA ALA A 237 1.91 8.78 -8.51
C ALA A 237 2.89 9.40 -7.50
N VAL A 238 3.48 8.59 -6.63
CA VAL A 238 4.45 9.08 -5.63
C VAL A 238 5.71 9.63 -6.29
N ARG A 239 6.25 8.89 -7.26
CA ARG A 239 7.49 9.30 -7.95
C ARG A 239 7.34 10.65 -8.67
N GLU A 240 6.23 10.83 -9.35
CA GLU A 240 5.96 12.07 -10.05
C GLU A 240 5.66 13.24 -9.12
N ALA A 241 4.88 13.02 -8.06
CA ALA A 241 4.59 14.06 -7.08
C ALA A 241 5.86 14.56 -6.37
N LEU A 242 6.82 13.68 -6.14
CA LEU A 242 8.09 14.01 -5.46
C LEU A 242 9.27 14.21 -6.42
N ALA A 243 9.04 14.21 -7.73
CA ALA A 243 10.09 14.31 -8.75
C ALA A 243 11.23 13.28 -8.56
N ILE A 244 10.89 12.06 -8.11
CA ILE A 244 11.86 10.97 -7.95
C ILE A 244 12.20 10.44 -9.33
N ASN A 245 13.45 10.65 -9.75
CA ASN A 245 13.95 10.21 -11.05
C ASN A 245 13.88 8.68 -11.21
N TYR A 246 13.81 8.25 -12.47
CA TYR A 246 13.95 6.84 -12.83
C TYR A 246 15.41 6.46 -12.72
N GLU A 247 15.75 5.65 -11.73
CA GLU A 247 17.03 4.97 -11.71
C GLU A 247 17.01 3.81 -12.73
N PRO A 248 18.14 3.49 -13.36
CA PRO A 248 18.22 2.31 -14.20
C PRO A 248 17.84 1.05 -13.42
N ALA A 249 17.40 0.01 -14.13
CA ALA A 249 17.06 -1.26 -13.50
C ALA A 249 18.25 -1.77 -12.66
N ILE A 250 18.01 -2.07 -11.41
CA ILE A 250 19.02 -2.64 -10.52
C ILE A 250 19.51 -3.96 -11.10
N LYS A 251 20.81 -4.09 -11.25
CA LYS A 251 21.48 -5.37 -11.53
C LYS A 251 22.06 -5.90 -10.23
N LEU A 252 21.66 -7.09 -9.86
CA LEU A 252 22.19 -7.81 -8.71
C LEU A 252 23.09 -8.94 -9.22
N ASN A 253 24.35 -8.94 -8.80
CA ASN A 253 25.28 -10.03 -9.03
C ASN A 253 25.38 -10.88 -7.78
N LEU A 254 25.07 -12.16 -7.92
CA LEU A 254 25.11 -13.12 -6.82
C LEU A 254 26.35 -14.01 -6.94
N ASN A 255 27.10 -14.15 -5.86
CA ASN A 255 28.26 -15.02 -5.81
C ASN A 255 28.27 -15.79 -4.49
N ILE A 256 28.47 -17.11 -4.56
CA ILE A 256 28.56 -17.98 -3.38
C ILE A 256 30.02 -18.39 -3.21
N ARG A 257 30.61 -18.06 -2.06
CA ARG A 257 31.97 -18.49 -1.67
C ARG A 257 31.92 -18.96 -0.22
N GLU A 258 32.50 -20.10 0.05
CA GLU A 258 32.62 -20.63 1.43
C GLU A 258 31.30 -20.60 2.21
N ASN A 259 30.22 -21.06 1.59
CA ASN A 259 28.85 -21.06 2.14
C ASN A 259 28.28 -19.65 2.48
N LYS A 260 28.89 -18.58 1.95
CA LYS A 260 28.41 -17.20 2.09
C LYS A 260 27.90 -16.70 0.74
N LEU A 261 26.71 -16.05 0.78
CA LEU A 261 26.17 -15.37 -0.38
C LEU A 261 26.65 -13.91 -0.37
N PHE A 262 27.33 -13.52 -1.43
CA PHE A 262 27.70 -12.13 -1.71
C PHE A 262 26.73 -11.58 -2.74
N VAL A 263 26.21 -10.38 -2.48
CA VAL A 263 25.27 -9.69 -3.35
C VAL A 263 25.83 -8.30 -3.66
N ASP A 264 26.19 -8.10 -4.91
CA ASP A 264 26.62 -6.80 -5.41
C ASP A 264 25.48 -6.14 -6.18
N SER A 265 25.22 -4.88 -5.87
CA SER A 265 24.17 -4.09 -6.52
C SER A 265 24.78 -2.97 -7.36
N SER A 266 24.29 -2.79 -8.60
CA SER A 266 24.76 -1.72 -9.49
C SER A 266 24.43 -0.30 -9.02
N VAL A 267 23.44 -0.16 -8.12
CA VAL A 267 23.01 1.09 -7.51
C VAL A 267 22.56 0.81 -6.07
N PRO A 268 22.50 1.81 -5.18
CA PRO A 268 22.00 1.62 -3.82
C PRO A 268 20.61 1.00 -3.79
N THR A 269 20.37 0.06 -2.90
CA THR A 269 19.06 -0.52 -2.63
C THR A 269 18.27 0.38 -1.67
N PHE A 270 16.94 0.28 -1.68
CA PHE A 270 16.09 1.03 -0.74
C PHE A 270 16.44 0.70 0.70
N GLY A 271 16.44 -0.58 1.06
CA GLY A 271 16.81 -1.06 2.39
C GLY A 271 18.29 -1.41 2.51
N PRO A 272 18.73 -1.87 3.69
CA PRO A 272 20.10 -2.25 3.95
C PRO A 272 20.55 -3.49 3.16
N GLN A 273 19.60 -4.31 2.74
CA GLN A 273 19.83 -5.52 1.93
C GLN A 273 18.58 -5.86 1.10
N PRO A 274 18.72 -6.51 -0.05
CA PRO A 274 17.58 -7.02 -0.80
C PRO A 274 16.89 -8.17 -0.05
N PHE A 275 15.60 -8.35 -0.32
CA PHE A 275 14.86 -9.52 0.17
C PHE A 275 15.37 -10.77 -0.55
N LEU A 276 15.78 -11.78 0.19
CA LEU A 276 16.29 -13.04 -0.35
C LEU A 276 15.25 -14.15 -0.25
N ALA A 277 14.97 -14.83 -1.35
CA ALA A 277 14.16 -16.04 -1.41
C ALA A 277 14.98 -17.22 -1.91
N ILE A 278 14.96 -18.34 -1.20
CA ILE A 278 15.69 -19.56 -1.53
C ILE A 278 14.70 -20.70 -1.73
N LYS A 279 14.82 -21.41 -2.84
CA LYS A 279 14.11 -22.65 -3.11
C LYS A 279 15.08 -23.82 -2.93
N THR A 280 14.72 -24.75 -2.05
CA THR A 280 15.46 -26.03 -1.89
C THR A 280 14.78 -27.13 -2.69
N ASN A 281 15.55 -28.16 -3.06
CA ASN A 281 15.05 -29.33 -3.81
C ASN A 281 14.61 -30.49 -2.90
N ASN A 282 14.23 -30.18 -1.65
CA ASN A 282 13.77 -31.21 -0.71
C ASN A 282 12.26 -31.46 -0.90
#